data_9576666a423d14092189a17a8b76c293
#
_entry.id   9576666a423d14092189a17a8b76c293
#
_cell.length_a   1.000
_cell.length_b   1.000
_cell.length_c   1.000
_cell.angle_alpha   90.00
_cell.angle_beta   90.00
_cell.angle_gamma   90.00
#
_symmetry.space_group_name_H-M   'P 1'
#
loop_
_entity.id
_entity.type
_entity.pdbx_description
1 polymer ?
#
loop_
_entity_poly.entity_id
_entity_poly.type
_entity_poly.pdbx_seq_one_letter_code
_entity_poly.pdbx_strand_id
1 'polypeptide(L)'
;MKLATTQAVAQALGRDLTDEESKRAEHLLTILSAKFCQEARTTFTPVTYTHRVKVNGRHARPQRLPLIAVTSVVDDDAQPVPFTLRHGYVDVDLPSDRFVTMTYQAGYTEVPDIVSAQVADSVARILKIDPKAAAGATQASTTTGPFSQSATFASWTIGGQAMLSPDDIALARQYRPRRNGNVWVAGTR
;
A
#
# COMPACT_ATOMS: atom_id res chain seq x y z
N MET A 1 4.47 -10.50 0.23
CA MET A 1 5.26 -9.52 -0.52
C MET A 1 5.87 -8.52 0.44
N LYS A 2 7.16 -8.17 0.29
CA LYS A 2 7.86 -7.17 1.12
C LYS A 2 8.07 -5.90 0.28
N LEU A 3 7.71 -4.74 0.82
CA LEU A 3 7.88 -3.43 0.15
C LEU A 3 9.29 -2.85 0.33
N ALA A 4 10.06 -3.39 1.28
CA ALA A 4 11.45 -3.01 1.53
C ALA A 4 12.30 -4.24 1.81
N THR A 5 13.62 -4.06 1.83
CA THR A 5 14.60 -5.10 2.11
C THR A 5 15.18 -4.95 3.52
N THR A 6 15.76 -6.02 4.07
CA THR A 6 16.51 -5.96 5.35
C THR A 6 17.71 -5.01 5.26
N GLN A 7 18.33 -4.89 4.08
CA GLN A 7 19.38 -3.93 3.84
C GLN A 7 18.90 -2.47 3.98
N ALA A 8 17.70 -2.16 3.45
CA ALA A 8 17.10 -0.84 3.63
C ALA A 8 16.82 -0.54 5.12
N VAL A 9 16.41 -1.56 5.89
CA VAL A 9 16.24 -1.43 7.36
C VAL A 9 17.56 -1.16 8.06
N ALA A 10 18.66 -1.85 7.67
CA ALA A 10 19.99 -1.59 8.22
C ALA A 10 20.45 -0.15 7.94
N GLN A 11 20.21 0.34 6.71
CA GLN A 11 20.47 1.74 6.34
C GLN A 11 19.67 2.73 7.20
N ALA A 12 18.36 2.47 7.42
CA ALA A 12 17.51 3.28 8.28
C ALA A 12 17.92 3.25 9.77
N LEU A 13 18.54 2.14 10.21
CA LEU A 13 19.12 2.02 11.55
C LEU A 13 20.47 2.74 11.68
N GLY A 14 21.18 2.93 10.58
CA GLY A 14 22.55 3.45 10.53
C GLY A 14 23.62 2.45 11.00
N ARG A 15 23.26 1.15 11.03
CA ARG A 15 24.16 0.04 11.40
C ARG A 15 23.65 -1.28 10.83
N ASP A 16 24.53 -2.27 10.79
CA ASP A 16 24.15 -3.62 10.42
C ASP A 16 23.21 -4.25 11.44
N LEU A 17 22.35 -5.15 10.94
CA LEU A 17 21.46 -5.96 11.76
C LEU A 17 22.18 -7.18 12.29
N THR A 18 21.91 -7.54 13.55
CA THR A 18 22.29 -8.86 14.07
C THR A 18 21.42 -9.95 13.40
N ASP A 19 21.82 -11.21 13.52
CA ASP A 19 21.06 -12.34 12.95
C ASP A 19 19.64 -12.43 13.52
N GLU A 20 19.46 -12.15 14.80
CA GLU A 20 18.14 -12.12 15.45
C GLU A 20 17.30 -10.93 14.96
N GLU A 21 17.91 -9.75 14.87
CA GLU A 21 17.25 -8.56 14.33
C GLU A 21 16.87 -8.75 12.86
N SER A 22 17.70 -9.42 12.07
CA SER A 22 17.42 -9.72 10.67
C SER A 22 16.17 -10.58 10.51
N LYS A 23 16.06 -11.67 11.28
CA LYS A 23 14.87 -12.53 11.30
C LYS A 23 13.63 -11.77 11.74
N ARG A 24 13.75 -10.95 12.80
CA ARG A 24 12.65 -10.10 13.28
C ARG A 24 12.25 -9.05 12.26
N ALA A 25 13.23 -8.39 11.61
CA ALA A 25 12.99 -7.41 10.54
C ALA A 25 12.24 -8.04 9.36
N GLU A 26 12.59 -9.25 8.95
CA GLU A 26 11.88 -9.97 7.90
C GLU A 26 10.39 -10.20 8.19
N HIS A 27 10.10 -10.60 9.43
CA HIS A 27 8.73 -10.77 9.88
C HIS A 27 7.97 -9.44 9.92
N LEU A 28 8.58 -8.39 10.49
CA LEU A 28 8.01 -7.05 10.54
C LEU A 28 7.77 -6.46 9.14
N LEU A 29 8.72 -6.62 8.22
CA LEU A 29 8.58 -6.21 6.82
C LEU A 29 7.35 -6.84 6.18
N THR A 30 7.11 -8.13 6.44
CA THR A 30 5.95 -8.82 5.88
C THR A 30 4.63 -8.23 6.40
N ILE A 31 4.54 -8.00 7.72
CA ILE A 31 3.32 -7.46 8.35
C ILE A 31 3.09 -6.01 7.95
N LEU A 32 4.11 -5.15 8.06
CA LEU A 32 3.97 -3.72 7.77
C LEU A 32 3.71 -3.47 6.28
N SER A 33 4.33 -4.24 5.39
CA SER A 33 4.03 -4.17 3.95
C SER A 33 2.57 -4.52 3.67
N ALA A 34 2.03 -5.57 4.30
CA ALA A 34 0.63 -5.93 4.14
C ALA A 34 -0.31 -4.83 4.64
N LYS A 35 -0.04 -4.27 5.83
CA LYS A 35 -0.81 -3.15 6.40
C LYS A 35 -0.73 -1.90 5.52
N PHE A 36 0.45 -1.58 4.99
CA PHE A 36 0.64 -0.44 4.09
C PHE A 36 -0.17 -0.60 2.80
N CYS A 37 -0.12 -1.78 2.17
CA CYS A 37 -0.95 -2.09 0.99
C CYS A 37 -2.46 -2.00 1.30
N GLN A 38 -2.88 -2.45 2.49
CA GLN A 38 -4.27 -2.35 2.94
C GLN A 38 -4.72 -0.89 3.07
N GLU A 39 -3.91 -0.04 3.69
CA GLU A 39 -4.18 1.40 3.82
C GLU A 39 -4.14 2.12 2.47
N ALA A 40 -3.19 1.77 1.61
CA ALA A 40 -3.10 2.31 0.25
C ALA A 40 -4.22 1.81 -0.67
N ARG A 41 -4.91 0.72 -0.33
CA ARG A 41 -5.93 0.04 -1.16
C ARG A 41 -5.42 -0.30 -2.57
N THR A 42 -4.13 -0.51 -2.71
CA THR A 42 -3.47 -0.88 -3.96
C THR A 42 -2.35 -1.88 -3.71
N THR A 43 -1.87 -2.50 -4.77
CA THR A 43 -0.70 -3.38 -4.75
C THR A 43 0.49 -2.65 -5.35
N PHE A 44 1.67 -2.83 -4.76
CA PHE A 44 2.93 -2.27 -5.26
C PHE A 44 3.72 -3.29 -6.09
N THR A 45 3.00 -4.26 -6.66
CA THR A 45 3.48 -5.22 -7.66
C THR A 45 2.39 -5.42 -8.69
N PRO A 46 2.74 -5.78 -9.92
CA PRO A 46 1.77 -6.16 -10.94
C PRO A 46 0.98 -7.40 -10.49
N VAL A 47 -0.34 -7.29 -10.49
CA VAL A 47 -1.26 -8.40 -10.22
C VAL A 47 -2.28 -8.49 -11.35
N THR A 48 -2.52 -9.69 -11.83
CA THR A 48 -3.54 -9.94 -12.86
C THR A 48 -4.91 -10.09 -12.20
N TYR A 49 -5.87 -9.36 -12.72
CA TYR A 49 -7.25 -9.37 -12.30
C TYR A 49 -8.17 -9.69 -13.47
N THR A 50 -9.25 -10.40 -13.19
CA THR A 50 -10.36 -10.59 -14.13
C THR A 50 -11.64 -10.08 -13.48
N HIS A 51 -12.22 -9.05 -14.06
CA HIS A 51 -13.44 -8.42 -13.54
C HIS A 51 -14.46 -8.17 -14.65
N ARG A 52 -15.74 -8.38 -14.30
CA ARG A 52 -16.85 -7.93 -15.12
C ARG A 52 -17.11 -6.45 -14.82
N VAL A 53 -17.06 -5.62 -15.84
CA VAL A 53 -17.20 -4.16 -15.74
C VAL A 53 -18.27 -3.66 -16.69
N LYS A 54 -19.01 -2.63 -16.27
CA LYS A 54 -20.02 -1.99 -17.09
C LYS A 54 -19.36 -0.98 -18.03
N VAL A 55 -19.80 -0.96 -19.29
CA VAL A 55 -19.41 0.03 -20.29
C VAL A 55 -20.27 1.27 -20.11
N ASN A 56 -19.64 2.43 -19.95
CA ASN A 56 -20.28 3.73 -19.87
C ASN A 56 -19.83 4.60 -21.05
N GLY A 57 -20.75 4.90 -21.95
CA GLY A 57 -20.37 5.42 -23.27
C GLY A 57 -19.65 4.34 -24.05
N ARG A 58 -18.36 4.54 -24.33
CA ARG A 58 -17.45 3.54 -24.91
C ARG A 58 -16.32 3.17 -23.95
N HIS A 59 -16.46 3.52 -22.66
CA HIS A 59 -15.37 3.37 -21.69
C HIS A 59 -15.66 2.25 -20.69
N ALA A 60 -14.78 1.27 -20.63
CA ALA A 60 -14.72 0.26 -19.59
C ALA A 60 -13.64 0.67 -18.58
N ARG A 61 -14.01 0.83 -17.31
CA ARG A 61 -13.08 1.24 -16.25
C ARG A 61 -12.69 0.06 -15.37
N PRO A 62 -11.40 -0.26 -15.24
CA PRO A 62 -10.94 -1.32 -14.36
C PRO A 62 -11.28 -0.98 -12.90
N GLN A 63 -11.54 -2.02 -12.11
CA GLN A 63 -11.82 -1.86 -10.67
C GLN A 63 -10.55 -1.62 -9.85
N ARG A 64 -9.39 -2.03 -10.37
CA ARG A 64 -8.08 -1.88 -9.74
C ARG A 64 -7.19 -0.96 -10.55
N LEU A 65 -6.49 -0.07 -9.87
CA LEU A 65 -5.59 0.93 -10.44
C LEU A 65 -4.28 0.97 -9.63
N PRO A 66 -3.20 1.50 -10.17
CA PRO A 66 -3.04 1.96 -11.57
C PRO A 66 -3.09 0.80 -12.57
N LEU A 67 -3.65 1.05 -13.75
CA LEU A 67 -3.72 0.09 -14.84
C LEU A 67 -2.37 0.01 -15.56
N ILE A 68 -1.81 -1.18 -15.67
CA ILE A 68 -0.52 -1.43 -16.35
C ILE A 68 -0.77 -1.89 -17.79
N ALA A 69 -1.54 -2.97 -17.95
CA ALA A 69 -1.82 -3.57 -19.24
C ALA A 69 -3.17 -4.27 -19.23
N VAL A 70 -3.76 -4.42 -20.42
CA VAL A 70 -4.97 -5.22 -20.62
C VAL A 70 -4.62 -6.38 -21.53
N THR A 71 -4.93 -7.61 -21.08
CA THR A 71 -4.65 -8.84 -21.81
C THR A 71 -5.78 -9.17 -22.74
N SER A 72 -7.03 -9.10 -22.26
CA SER A 72 -8.22 -9.42 -23.05
C SER A 72 -9.46 -8.68 -22.55
N VAL A 73 -10.35 -8.41 -23.48
CA VAL A 73 -11.70 -7.93 -23.20
C VAL A 73 -12.66 -8.84 -23.98
N VAL A 74 -13.63 -9.41 -23.29
CA VAL A 74 -14.67 -10.24 -23.90
C VAL A 74 -16.05 -9.77 -23.47
N ASP A 75 -17.04 -9.92 -24.31
CA ASP A 75 -18.43 -9.62 -23.98
C ASP A 75 -19.08 -10.74 -23.12
N ASP A 76 -20.38 -10.61 -22.86
CA ASP A 76 -21.14 -11.58 -22.08
C ASP A 76 -21.31 -12.94 -22.83
N ASP A 77 -21.12 -12.98 -24.15
CA ASP A 77 -21.16 -14.15 -25.00
C ASP A 77 -19.74 -14.74 -25.20
N ALA A 78 -18.76 -14.30 -24.39
CA ALA A 78 -17.34 -14.66 -24.47
C ALA A 78 -16.67 -14.35 -25.83
N GLN A 79 -17.23 -13.42 -26.62
CA GLN A 79 -16.62 -12.99 -27.86
C GLN A 79 -15.58 -11.89 -27.58
N PRO A 80 -14.41 -11.94 -28.25
CA PRO A 80 -13.40 -10.93 -28.10
C PRO A 80 -13.89 -9.56 -28.60
N VAL A 81 -13.72 -8.52 -27.78
CA VAL A 81 -14.09 -7.15 -28.10
C VAL A 81 -12.84 -6.36 -28.43
N PRO A 82 -12.78 -5.69 -29.60
CA PRO A 82 -11.70 -4.75 -29.89
C PRO A 82 -11.64 -3.64 -28.85
N PHE A 83 -10.44 -3.33 -28.40
CA PHE A 83 -10.22 -2.30 -27.39
C PHE A 83 -8.98 -1.47 -27.63
N THR A 84 -8.97 -0.26 -27.09
CA THR A 84 -7.81 0.63 -27.07
C THR A 84 -7.53 1.04 -25.63
N LEU A 85 -6.29 0.81 -25.16
CA LEU A 85 -5.88 1.23 -23.83
C LEU A 85 -5.70 2.75 -23.79
N ARG A 86 -6.33 3.38 -22.80
CA ARG A 86 -6.17 4.80 -22.46
C ARG A 86 -5.67 4.95 -21.03
N HIS A 87 -5.29 6.17 -20.66
CA HIS A 87 -4.81 6.42 -19.32
C HIS A 87 -5.92 6.18 -18.27
N GLY A 88 -5.86 5.01 -17.60
CA GLY A 88 -6.78 4.64 -16.52
C GLY A 88 -8.14 4.07 -16.95
N TYR A 89 -8.38 3.85 -18.24
CA TYR A 89 -9.57 3.19 -18.75
C TYR A 89 -9.31 2.53 -20.12
N VAL A 90 -10.28 1.80 -20.61
CA VAL A 90 -10.23 1.10 -21.89
C VAL A 90 -11.39 1.56 -22.75
N ASP A 91 -11.09 2.03 -23.96
CA ASP A 91 -12.11 2.26 -24.98
C ASP A 91 -12.47 0.92 -25.63
N VAL A 92 -13.75 0.59 -25.63
CA VAL A 92 -14.30 -0.63 -26.23
C VAL A 92 -15.32 -0.28 -27.30
N ASP A 93 -15.38 -1.10 -28.34
CA ASP A 93 -16.35 -0.90 -29.42
C ASP A 93 -17.68 -1.59 -29.11
N LEU A 94 -18.30 -1.16 -28.01
CA LEU A 94 -19.62 -1.63 -27.57
C LEU A 94 -20.48 -0.45 -27.14
N PRO A 95 -21.81 -0.56 -27.29
CA PRO A 95 -22.73 0.46 -26.81
C PRO A 95 -22.70 0.55 -25.28
N SER A 96 -23.16 1.71 -24.78
CA SER A 96 -23.34 1.93 -23.34
C SER A 96 -24.27 0.89 -22.70
N ASP A 97 -24.12 0.70 -21.40
CA ASP A 97 -24.90 -0.22 -20.58
C ASP A 97 -24.65 -1.73 -20.82
N ARG A 98 -23.75 -2.08 -21.74
CA ARG A 98 -23.26 -3.46 -21.85
C ARG A 98 -22.22 -3.77 -20.78
N PHE A 99 -21.98 -5.06 -20.56
CA PHE A 99 -20.92 -5.53 -19.68
C PHE A 99 -19.82 -6.21 -20.50
N VAL A 100 -18.60 -6.09 -20.02
CA VAL A 100 -17.44 -6.82 -20.54
C VAL A 100 -16.68 -7.46 -19.39
N THR A 101 -16.12 -8.63 -19.64
CA THR A 101 -15.15 -9.27 -18.76
C THR A 101 -13.77 -8.88 -19.23
N MET A 102 -13.03 -8.18 -18.39
CA MET A 102 -11.70 -7.67 -18.71
C MET A 102 -10.65 -8.37 -17.86
N THR A 103 -9.64 -8.95 -18.51
CA THR A 103 -8.44 -9.48 -17.86
C THR A 103 -7.32 -8.47 -18.05
N TYR A 104 -6.75 -7.99 -16.93
CA TYR A 104 -5.78 -6.90 -16.94
C TYR A 104 -4.80 -6.99 -15.78
N GLN A 105 -3.65 -6.35 -15.93
CA GLN A 105 -2.68 -6.16 -14.88
C GLN A 105 -2.84 -4.76 -14.27
N ALA A 106 -2.88 -4.70 -12.94
CA ALA A 106 -2.89 -3.46 -12.19
C ALA A 106 -1.91 -3.52 -11.02
N GLY A 107 -1.48 -2.35 -10.56
CA GLY A 107 -0.49 -2.16 -9.51
C GLY A 107 0.67 -1.31 -10.01
N TYR A 108 1.78 -1.37 -9.30
CA TYR A 108 3.01 -0.70 -9.69
C TYR A 108 3.99 -1.71 -10.30
N THR A 109 4.75 -1.32 -11.30
CA THR A 109 5.83 -2.15 -11.87
C THR A 109 6.98 -2.28 -10.91
N GLU A 110 7.25 -1.23 -10.16
CA GLU A 110 8.29 -1.15 -9.14
C GLU A 110 7.74 -0.47 -7.89
N VAL A 111 8.23 -0.86 -6.72
CA VAL A 111 7.87 -0.18 -5.47
C VAL A 111 8.51 1.21 -5.48
N PRO A 112 7.73 2.30 -5.32
CA PRO A 112 8.31 3.63 -5.22
C PRO A 112 9.31 3.73 -4.06
N ASP A 113 10.46 4.38 -4.29
CA ASP A 113 11.55 4.48 -3.29
C ASP A 113 11.07 5.05 -1.96
N ILE A 114 10.18 6.06 -2.00
CA ILE A 114 9.62 6.66 -0.79
C ILE A 114 8.79 5.65 0.03
N VAL A 115 8.09 4.73 -0.63
CA VAL A 115 7.32 3.67 0.05
C VAL A 115 8.26 2.65 0.68
N SER A 116 9.31 2.26 -0.06
CA SER A 116 10.34 1.36 0.44
C SER A 116 11.07 1.95 1.64
N ALA A 117 11.51 3.20 1.55
CA ALA A 117 12.17 3.92 2.63
C ALA A 117 11.26 4.04 3.86
N GLN A 118 10.00 4.45 3.68
CA GLN A 118 9.06 4.62 4.79
C GLN A 118 8.77 3.30 5.53
N VAL A 119 8.61 2.19 4.79
CA VAL A 119 8.41 0.87 5.41
C VAL A 119 9.67 0.41 6.14
N ALA A 120 10.85 0.67 5.58
CA ALA A 120 12.13 0.37 6.24
C ALA A 120 12.30 1.18 7.54
N ASP A 121 12.00 2.48 7.52
CA ASP A 121 12.01 3.35 8.69
C ASP A 121 11.02 2.90 9.76
N SER A 122 9.84 2.43 9.36
CA SER A 122 8.83 1.91 10.28
C SER A 122 9.33 0.66 10.99
N VAL A 123 10.00 -0.26 10.26
CA VAL A 123 10.64 -1.44 10.87
C VAL A 123 11.78 -1.01 11.79
N ALA A 124 12.65 -0.10 11.35
CA ALA A 124 13.76 0.40 12.15
C ALA A 124 13.30 1.03 13.48
N ARG A 125 12.21 1.81 13.44
CA ARG A 125 11.57 2.37 14.64
C ARG A 125 11.12 1.28 15.61
N ILE A 126 10.47 0.23 15.11
CA ILE A 126 9.99 -0.89 15.95
C ILE A 126 11.15 -1.68 16.55
N LEU A 127 12.25 -1.85 15.81
CA LEU A 127 13.46 -2.52 16.35
C LEU A 127 14.13 -1.69 17.45
N LYS A 128 13.99 -0.37 17.45
CA LYS A 128 14.50 0.55 18.47
C LYS A 128 13.58 0.69 19.70
N ILE A 129 12.37 0.08 19.70
CA ILE A 129 11.44 0.19 20.83
C ILE A 129 12.06 -0.40 22.10
N ASP A 130 12.03 0.40 23.18
CA ASP A 130 12.43 -0.03 24.50
C ASP A 130 11.67 -1.31 24.92
N PRO A 131 12.34 -2.31 25.48
CA PRO A 131 11.70 -3.52 26.00
C PRO A 131 10.54 -3.25 26.97
N LYS A 132 10.60 -2.17 27.75
CA LYS A 132 9.53 -1.77 28.68
C LYS A 132 8.27 -1.34 27.92
N ALA A 133 8.42 -0.55 26.85
CA ALA A 133 7.31 -0.17 25.98
C ALA A 133 6.73 -1.39 25.25
N ALA A 134 7.59 -2.29 24.78
CA ALA A 134 7.19 -3.55 24.15
C ALA A 134 6.39 -4.44 25.11
N ALA A 135 6.67 -4.38 26.42
CA ALA A 135 5.93 -5.08 27.46
C ALA A 135 4.60 -4.40 27.86
N GLY A 136 4.25 -3.28 27.21
CA GLY A 136 2.98 -2.59 27.44
C GLY A 136 3.05 -1.36 28.36
N ALA A 137 4.26 -0.95 28.79
CA ALA A 137 4.40 0.25 29.60
C ALA A 137 4.07 1.51 28.78
N THR A 138 3.20 2.36 29.30
CA THR A 138 2.89 3.67 28.69
C THR A 138 3.89 4.75 29.10
N GLN A 139 4.54 4.53 30.25
CA GLN A 139 5.53 5.42 30.81
C GLN A 139 6.60 4.61 31.56
N ALA A 140 7.84 5.01 31.45
CA ALA A 140 8.93 4.47 32.25
C ALA A 140 9.66 5.61 32.95
N SER A 141 9.93 5.43 34.25
CA SER A 141 10.80 6.31 35.01
C SER A 141 11.97 5.52 35.56
N THR A 142 13.14 6.10 35.51
CA THR A 142 14.36 5.56 36.08
C THR A 142 15.00 6.63 36.94
N THR A 143 15.23 6.32 38.22
CA THR A 143 15.90 7.21 39.17
C THR A 143 17.27 6.63 39.49
N THR A 144 18.31 7.41 39.25
CA THR A 144 19.69 7.04 39.57
C THR A 144 20.28 8.14 40.42
N GLY A 145 20.31 7.93 41.74
CA GLY A 145 20.72 8.95 42.71
C GLY A 145 19.80 10.19 42.66
N PRO A 146 20.33 11.41 42.53
CA PRO A 146 19.55 12.62 42.52
C PRO A 146 18.88 12.90 41.12
N PHE A 147 19.15 12.06 40.12
CA PHE A 147 18.63 12.24 38.78
C PHE A 147 17.45 11.32 38.52
N SER A 148 16.35 11.90 38.07
CA SER A 148 15.16 11.16 37.60
C SER A 148 14.93 11.44 36.12
N GLN A 149 14.82 10.39 35.33
CA GLN A 149 14.48 10.43 33.91
C GLN A 149 13.15 9.72 33.70
N SER A 150 12.20 10.39 33.06
CA SER A 150 10.94 9.79 32.66
C SER A 150 10.79 9.80 31.13
N ALA A 151 10.31 8.71 30.59
CA ALA A 151 9.99 8.58 29.16
C ALA A 151 8.52 8.18 29.02
N THR A 152 7.80 8.87 28.15
CA THR A 152 6.44 8.53 27.76
C THR A 152 6.46 7.96 26.36
N PHE A 153 5.82 6.80 26.19
CA PHE A 153 5.82 6.07 24.92
C PHE A 153 4.56 6.41 24.11
N ALA A 154 4.71 6.56 22.79
CA ALA A 154 3.58 6.78 21.91
C ALA A 154 2.69 5.52 21.85
N SER A 155 1.38 5.69 21.76
CA SER A 155 0.40 4.58 21.81
C SER A 155 0.65 3.48 20.78
N TRP A 156 1.18 3.83 19.60
CA TRP A 156 1.51 2.87 18.54
C TRP A 156 2.79 2.05 18.80
N THR A 157 3.59 2.41 19.83
CA THR A 157 4.79 1.65 20.24
C THR A 157 4.49 0.69 21.38
N ILE A 158 3.36 0.87 22.08
CA ILE A 158 2.99 0.14 23.27
C ILE A 158 2.57 -1.29 22.91
N GLY A 159 3.06 -2.27 23.67
CA GLY A 159 2.76 -3.69 23.45
C GLY A 159 3.51 -4.35 22.30
N GLY A 160 4.53 -3.70 21.74
CA GLY A 160 5.40 -4.27 20.70
C GLY A 160 4.68 -4.67 19.41
N GLN A 161 3.46 -4.16 19.19
CA GLN A 161 2.69 -4.49 18.00
C GLN A 161 3.30 -3.84 16.75
N ALA A 162 3.33 -4.61 15.67
CA ALA A 162 3.72 -4.10 14.35
C ALA A 162 2.61 -3.19 13.80
N MET A 163 2.64 -1.90 14.14
CA MET A 163 1.66 -0.91 13.70
C MET A 163 2.34 0.18 12.86
N LEU A 164 1.59 0.69 11.88
CA LEU A 164 1.96 1.88 11.14
C LEU A 164 1.70 3.12 12.00
N SER A 165 2.60 4.10 11.96
CA SER A 165 2.36 5.39 12.57
C SER A 165 1.29 6.19 11.79
N PRO A 166 0.71 7.25 12.38
CA PRO A 166 -0.22 8.12 11.65
C PRO A 166 0.36 8.67 10.34
N ASP A 167 1.65 9.00 10.32
CA ASP A 167 2.34 9.52 9.13
C ASP A 167 2.51 8.44 8.05
N ASP A 168 2.83 7.20 8.45
CA ASP A 168 2.88 6.05 7.53
C ASP A 168 1.51 5.83 6.88
N ILE A 169 0.43 5.91 7.67
CA ILE A 169 -0.95 5.78 7.18
C ILE A 169 -1.30 6.95 6.24
N ALA A 170 -0.91 8.18 6.58
CA ALA A 170 -1.14 9.34 5.73
C ALA A 170 -0.44 9.20 4.38
N LEU A 171 0.82 8.75 4.38
CA LEU A 171 1.56 8.45 3.14
C LEU A 171 0.88 7.33 2.34
N ALA A 172 0.52 6.22 2.97
CA ALA A 172 -0.16 5.11 2.30
C ALA A 172 -1.45 5.57 1.62
N ARG A 173 -2.21 6.45 2.28
CA ARG A 173 -3.47 7.00 1.75
C ARG A 173 -3.28 7.88 0.52
N GLN A 174 -2.11 8.48 0.30
CA GLN A 174 -1.83 9.24 -0.93
C GLN A 174 -1.80 8.33 -2.18
N TYR A 175 -1.47 7.05 -2.00
CA TYR A 175 -1.47 6.04 -3.07
C TYR A 175 -2.85 5.42 -3.33
N ARG A 176 -3.89 5.81 -2.58
CA ARG A 176 -5.25 5.30 -2.85
C ARG A 176 -5.69 5.68 -4.26
N PRO A 177 -6.15 4.71 -5.05
CA PRO A 177 -6.70 5.02 -6.37
C PRO A 177 -7.82 6.05 -6.24
N ARG A 178 -7.66 7.18 -6.90
CA ARG A 178 -8.73 8.17 -6.99
C ARG A 178 -9.81 7.57 -7.89
N ARG A 179 -10.95 7.22 -7.33
CA ARG A 179 -12.16 7.05 -8.13
C ARG A 179 -12.52 8.46 -8.62
N ASN A 180 -12.28 8.71 -9.91
CA ASN A 180 -12.88 9.88 -10.55
C ASN A 180 -14.39 9.69 -10.45
N GLY A 181 -15.01 10.31 -9.44
CA GLY A 181 -16.44 10.46 -9.39
C GLY A 181 -16.84 11.15 -10.70
N ASN A 182 -17.98 10.79 -11.27
CA ASN A 182 -18.57 11.54 -12.37
C ASN A 182 -18.69 13.00 -11.91
N VAL A 183 -17.76 13.83 -12.35
CA VAL A 183 -17.97 15.28 -12.27
C VAL A 183 -19.02 15.57 -13.33
N TRP A 184 -20.25 15.74 -12.91
CA TRP A 184 -21.28 16.37 -13.71
C TRP A 184 -20.84 17.82 -13.92
N VAL A 185 -20.25 18.11 -15.07
CA VAL A 185 -20.16 19.49 -15.54
C VAL A 185 -21.56 19.82 -16.02
N ALA A 186 -22.31 20.58 -15.20
CA ALA A 186 -23.55 21.18 -15.65
C ALA A 186 -23.19 22.07 -16.84
N GLY A 187 -23.62 21.66 -18.03
CA GLY A 187 -23.45 22.45 -19.23
C GLY A 187 -24.18 23.76 -19.03
N THR A 188 -23.45 24.86 -19.05
CA THR A 188 -24.00 26.19 -19.26
C THR A 188 -24.61 26.20 -20.63
N ARG A 189 -25.93 26.49 -20.71
CA ARG A 189 -26.66 26.87 -21.93
C ARG A 189 -26.18 28.22 -22.41
#